data_a2af7f4a42f79a9d19932136dc9c7d12
#
_entry.id   a2af7f4a42f79a9d19932136dc9c7d12
#
_cell.length_a   1.000
_cell.length_b   1.000
_cell.length_c   1.000
_cell.angle_alpha   90.00
_cell.angle_beta   90.00
_cell.angle_gamma   90.00
#
_symmetry.space_group_name_H-M   'P 1'
#
loop_
_entity.id
_entity.type
_entity.pdbx_description
1 polymer ?
#
loop_
_entity_poly.entity_id
_entity_poly.type
_entity_poly.pdbx_seq_one_letter_code
_entity_poly.pdbx_strand_id
1 'polypeptide(L)'
;QSLAGDSTDNVPGVPGIGVKTAAELINQYGTLENLLKNASKIKQNKRRETLINNKDDAIISKKLVTLKKNVPVKNKIEEFILKSVDQDKLYSFLREMEFNRLLSSAISKYGGTNNPVTKGIEKNLEKTSEIKKKNYQLINNEKEIEDWMKQSEEIGEFAIDTETTSLDPHTAKLVGISISNRIGNACYIPLNHVSGNNLDEKKVLSILKNYLEDESIKKVGQNIKFDFIVFYHRGITLNSMEDTMLMSYTLDAGKNRHNMDTLSEIHLGHKTIKFKDLVGTGKKQLNFSEVNVSEAKDYAAEDADITFRLYKIFLKSLKAEKLLNIYELFEKPLIKILAEMEIKGIKLDKSSLNKLSSKFSNKIEKLEKSIFKISKKTFNIGSTKQLGEIMYNDLKIAALKKTKKGS
;
A
#
# COMPACT_ATOMS: atom_id res chain seq x y z
N GLN A 1 31.37 -2.19 -25.45
CA GLN A 1 31.53 -2.24 -23.99
C GLN A 1 33.00 -2.01 -23.58
N SER A 2 34.00 -2.60 -24.28
CA SER A 2 35.43 -2.42 -23.97
C SER A 2 35.89 -0.96 -23.93
N LEU A 3 35.29 -0.07 -24.72
CA LEU A 3 35.63 1.36 -24.75
C LEU A 3 34.80 2.16 -23.74
N ALA A 4 33.53 1.82 -23.59
CA ALA A 4 32.61 2.56 -22.73
C ALA A 4 32.75 2.20 -21.25
N GLY A 5 33.36 1.03 -20.95
CA GLY A 5 33.39 0.48 -19.61
C GLY A 5 32.06 -0.07 -19.13
N ASP A 6 32.04 -0.58 -17.91
CA ASP A 6 30.86 -1.02 -17.20
C ASP A 6 31.05 -0.80 -15.68
N SER A 7 30.32 0.14 -15.12
CA SER A 7 30.46 0.48 -13.70
C SER A 7 29.88 -0.58 -12.77
N THR A 8 28.97 -1.42 -13.25
CA THR A 8 28.36 -2.51 -12.47
C THR A 8 29.38 -3.62 -12.24
N ASP A 9 30.12 -3.97 -13.30
CA ASP A 9 31.11 -5.03 -13.27
C ASP A 9 32.55 -4.51 -13.09
N ASN A 10 32.69 -3.24 -12.73
CA ASN A 10 33.99 -2.58 -12.53
C ASN A 10 34.94 -2.70 -13.72
N VAL A 11 34.42 -2.64 -14.95
CA VAL A 11 35.21 -2.63 -16.19
C VAL A 11 35.62 -1.19 -16.50
N PRO A 12 36.92 -0.87 -16.56
CA PRO A 12 37.38 0.52 -16.61
C PRO A 12 36.97 1.27 -17.88
N GLY A 13 36.98 0.63 -19.03
CA GLY A 13 36.78 1.32 -20.31
C GLY A 13 37.86 2.34 -20.62
N VAL A 14 37.56 3.30 -21.50
CA VAL A 14 38.41 4.43 -21.82
C VAL A 14 37.76 5.72 -21.29
N PRO A 15 38.45 6.48 -20.42
CA PRO A 15 37.86 7.69 -19.83
C PRO A 15 37.32 8.67 -20.88
N GLY A 16 36.06 9.13 -20.66
CA GLY A 16 35.41 10.09 -21.56
C GLY A 16 34.85 9.48 -22.86
N ILE A 17 34.94 8.17 -23.08
CA ILE A 17 34.30 7.47 -24.18
C ILE A 17 33.06 6.74 -23.68
N GLY A 18 31.88 7.34 -23.90
CA GLY A 18 30.62 6.71 -23.59
C GLY A 18 30.11 5.82 -24.74
N VAL A 19 28.99 5.12 -24.52
CA VAL A 19 28.38 4.14 -25.44
C VAL A 19 28.21 4.67 -26.86
N LYS A 20 27.73 5.92 -27.02
CA LYS A 20 27.52 6.54 -28.35
C LYS A 20 28.82 6.72 -29.10
N THR A 21 29.84 7.29 -28.46
CA THR A 21 31.15 7.50 -29.06
C THR A 21 31.88 6.18 -29.33
N ALA A 22 31.75 5.20 -28.46
CA ALA A 22 32.26 3.86 -28.65
C ALA A 22 31.66 3.19 -29.90
N ALA A 23 30.34 3.29 -30.09
CA ALA A 23 29.65 2.77 -31.26
C ALA A 23 30.12 3.47 -32.54
N GLU A 24 30.24 4.80 -32.54
CA GLU A 24 30.76 5.58 -33.70
C GLU A 24 32.18 5.11 -34.10
N LEU A 25 33.09 4.94 -33.12
CA LEU A 25 34.43 4.51 -33.35
C LEU A 25 34.52 3.06 -33.87
N ILE A 26 33.75 2.16 -33.29
CA ILE A 26 33.75 0.75 -33.74
C ILE A 26 33.13 0.64 -35.14
N ASN A 27 32.07 1.38 -35.43
CA ASN A 27 31.51 1.40 -36.80
C ASN A 27 32.51 1.95 -37.83
N GLN A 28 33.33 2.93 -37.45
CA GLN A 28 34.32 3.52 -38.35
C GLN A 28 35.53 2.61 -38.56
N TYR A 29 36.01 1.94 -37.51
CA TYR A 29 37.27 1.17 -37.54
C TYR A 29 37.06 -0.36 -37.52
N GLY A 30 35.84 -0.83 -37.40
CA GLY A 30 35.43 -2.24 -37.40
C GLY A 30 35.70 -2.95 -36.09
N THR A 31 36.95 -2.97 -35.62
CA THR A 31 37.33 -3.68 -34.39
C THR A 31 38.13 -2.78 -33.44
N LEU A 32 38.19 -3.16 -32.16
CA LEU A 32 39.00 -2.43 -31.17
C LEU A 32 40.47 -2.39 -31.54
N GLU A 33 41.00 -3.51 -32.04
CA GLU A 33 42.41 -3.61 -32.47
C GLU A 33 42.75 -2.63 -33.61
N ASN A 34 41.88 -2.58 -34.61
CA ASN A 34 42.06 -1.64 -35.74
C ASN A 34 41.91 -0.19 -35.27
N LEU A 35 40.95 0.09 -34.36
CA LEU A 35 40.84 1.41 -33.78
C LEU A 35 42.11 1.82 -33.05
N LEU A 36 42.64 0.96 -32.17
CA LEU A 36 43.85 1.26 -31.39
C LEU A 36 45.09 1.40 -32.29
N LYS A 37 45.22 0.62 -33.36
CA LYS A 37 46.31 0.78 -34.38
C LYS A 37 46.22 2.11 -35.12
N ASN A 38 45.01 2.61 -35.35
CA ASN A 38 44.80 3.85 -36.10
C ASN A 38 44.43 5.03 -35.19
N ALA A 39 44.60 4.91 -33.87
CA ALA A 39 44.27 5.96 -32.92
C ALA A 39 44.93 7.30 -33.23
N SER A 40 46.19 7.29 -33.73
CA SER A 40 46.94 8.48 -34.14
C SER A 40 46.29 9.25 -35.31
N LYS A 41 45.42 8.62 -36.11
CA LYS A 41 44.78 9.23 -37.27
C LYS A 41 43.41 9.90 -36.91
N ILE A 42 42.99 9.82 -35.67
CA ILE A 42 41.73 10.43 -35.23
C ILE A 42 41.87 11.95 -35.22
N LYS A 43 40.98 12.63 -35.94
CA LYS A 43 41.00 14.10 -36.13
C LYS A 43 40.84 14.89 -34.83
N GLN A 44 40.07 14.38 -33.88
CA GLN A 44 39.77 15.04 -32.60
C GLN A 44 40.91 14.82 -31.61
N ASN A 45 41.72 15.84 -31.33
CA ASN A 45 42.93 15.78 -30.49
C ASN A 45 42.68 15.10 -29.14
N LYS A 46 41.68 15.56 -28.39
CA LYS A 46 41.37 15.02 -27.07
C LYS A 46 41.01 13.52 -27.12
N ARG A 47 40.24 13.10 -28.12
CA ARG A 47 39.80 11.70 -28.28
C ARG A 47 41.02 10.82 -28.71
N ARG A 48 41.86 11.33 -29.56
CA ARG A 48 43.12 10.69 -29.99
C ARG A 48 44.05 10.43 -28.80
N GLU A 49 44.35 11.47 -28.02
CA GLU A 49 45.21 11.39 -26.85
C GLU A 49 44.66 10.43 -25.81
N THR A 50 43.35 10.50 -25.52
CA THR A 50 42.70 9.61 -24.55
C THR A 50 42.80 8.14 -24.96
N LEU A 51 42.61 7.81 -26.25
CA LEU A 51 42.72 6.44 -26.73
C LEU A 51 44.17 5.91 -26.73
N ILE A 52 45.14 6.77 -27.01
CA ILE A 52 46.57 6.41 -26.98
C ILE A 52 46.99 6.16 -25.52
N ASN A 53 46.68 7.07 -24.62
CA ASN A 53 47.09 7.01 -23.22
C ASN A 53 46.43 5.89 -22.42
N ASN A 54 45.20 5.48 -22.79
CA ASN A 54 44.42 4.44 -22.08
C ASN A 54 44.24 3.18 -22.97
N LYS A 55 45.21 2.89 -23.81
CA LYS A 55 45.20 1.70 -24.67
C LYS A 55 45.11 0.41 -23.87
N ASP A 56 45.84 0.32 -22.78
CA ASP A 56 45.89 -0.87 -21.93
C ASP A 56 44.55 -1.08 -21.18
N ASP A 57 43.90 0.00 -20.75
CA ASP A 57 42.58 -0.06 -20.16
C ASP A 57 41.52 -0.58 -21.14
N ALA A 58 41.60 -0.21 -22.42
CA ALA A 58 40.73 -0.74 -23.45
C ALA A 58 40.96 -2.23 -23.71
N ILE A 59 42.22 -2.69 -23.68
CA ILE A 59 42.61 -4.08 -23.88
C ILE A 59 42.17 -4.95 -22.70
N ILE A 60 42.39 -4.50 -21.46
CA ILE A 60 41.95 -5.23 -20.26
C ILE A 60 40.45 -5.27 -20.20
N SER A 61 39.78 -4.16 -20.52
CA SER A 61 38.31 -4.10 -20.60
C SER A 61 37.77 -5.10 -21.62
N LYS A 62 38.43 -5.28 -22.78
CA LYS A 62 38.05 -6.28 -23.76
C LYS A 62 38.14 -7.70 -23.20
N LYS A 63 39.19 -8.01 -22.46
CA LYS A 63 39.34 -9.32 -21.81
C LYS A 63 38.26 -9.57 -20.79
N LEU A 64 37.91 -8.57 -19.97
CA LEU A 64 36.88 -8.66 -18.93
C LEU A 64 35.48 -8.85 -19.50
N VAL A 65 35.13 -8.13 -20.58
CA VAL A 65 33.80 -8.23 -21.19
C VAL A 65 33.65 -9.38 -22.20
N THR A 66 34.71 -10.08 -22.53
CA THR A 66 34.67 -11.20 -23.45
C THR A 66 34.16 -12.45 -22.72
N LEU A 67 32.97 -12.93 -23.10
CA LEU A 67 32.37 -14.12 -22.52
C LEU A 67 33.23 -15.36 -22.77
N LYS A 68 33.37 -16.18 -21.74
CA LYS A 68 34.02 -17.48 -21.85
C LYS A 68 33.13 -18.44 -22.65
N LYS A 69 33.62 -18.90 -23.81
CA LYS A 69 32.85 -19.73 -24.75
C LYS A 69 32.92 -21.25 -24.45
N ASN A 70 33.89 -21.64 -23.62
CA ASN A 70 34.15 -23.05 -23.29
C ASN A 70 33.81 -23.38 -21.83
N VAL A 71 32.76 -22.76 -21.31
CA VAL A 71 32.23 -23.12 -19.98
C VAL A 71 31.68 -24.54 -20.05
N PRO A 72 32.10 -25.46 -19.15
CA PRO A 72 31.57 -26.80 -19.13
C PRO A 72 30.09 -26.78 -18.69
N VAL A 73 29.20 -27.01 -19.66
CA VAL A 73 27.75 -27.13 -19.39
C VAL A 73 27.43 -28.61 -19.41
N LYS A 74 26.82 -29.14 -18.34
CA LYS A 74 26.46 -30.55 -18.22
C LYS A 74 25.30 -30.94 -19.12
N ASN A 75 24.42 -30.00 -19.43
CA ASN A 75 23.20 -30.23 -20.19
C ASN A 75 23.42 -29.96 -21.68
N LYS A 76 22.81 -30.78 -22.52
CA LYS A 76 22.75 -30.54 -23.97
C LYS A 76 21.69 -29.49 -24.29
N ILE A 77 21.86 -28.78 -25.41
CA ILE A 77 20.96 -27.67 -25.79
C ILE A 77 19.51 -28.15 -25.96
N GLU A 78 19.34 -29.39 -26.37
CA GLU A 78 18.04 -30.07 -26.57
C GLU A 78 17.31 -30.31 -25.26
N GLU A 79 18.01 -30.26 -24.13
CA GLU A 79 17.40 -30.42 -22.78
C GLU A 79 16.79 -29.10 -22.27
N PHE A 80 17.12 -27.97 -22.91
CA PHE A 80 16.54 -26.66 -22.58
C PHE A 80 15.20 -26.39 -23.25
N ILE A 81 14.35 -27.43 -23.25
CA ILE A 81 12.97 -27.35 -23.73
C ILE A 81 12.07 -26.95 -22.59
N LEU A 82 11.15 -26.01 -22.83
CA LEU A 82 10.11 -25.65 -21.86
C LEU A 82 9.24 -26.90 -21.58
N LYS A 83 9.36 -27.49 -20.40
CA LYS A 83 8.56 -28.60 -19.95
C LYS A 83 7.20 -28.15 -19.44
N SER A 84 6.21 -29.02 -19.49
CA SER A 84 4.94 -28.80 -18.79
C SER A 84 5.20 -28.61 -17.30
N VAL A 85 4.41 -27.74 -16.68
CA VAL A 85 4.56 -27.47 -15.24
C VAL A 85 4.15 -28.71 -14.45
N ASP A 86 5.05 -29.21 -13.60
CA ASP A 86 4.74 -30.18 -12.57
C ASP A 86 3.93 -29.47 -11.46
N GLN A 87 2.62 -29.57 -11.53
CA GLN A 87 1.70 -28.86 -10.64
C GLN A 87 1.90 -29.27 -9.18
N ASP A 88 2.13 -30.55 -8.92
CA ASP A 88 2.28 -31.04 -7.55
C ASP A 88 3.55 -30.49 -6.88
N LYS A 89 4.66 -30.48 -7.60
CA LYS A 89 5.91 -29.87 -7.11
C LYS A 89 5.79 -28.37 -6.94
N LEU A 90 5.17 -27.68 -7.92
CA LEU A 90 4.98 -26.24 -7.84
C LEU A 90 4.12 -25.86 -6.64
N TYR A 91 2.99 -26.56 -6.46
CA TYR A 91 2.07 -26.24 -5.36
C TYR A 91 2.64 -26.61 -3.99
N SER A 92 3.38 -27.74 -3.89
CA SER A 92 4.09 -28.10 -2.66
C SER A 92 5.13 -27.05 -2.29
N PHE A 93 5.94 -26.62 -3.25
CA PHE A 93 6.93 -25.55 -3.03
C PHE A 93 6.29 -24.23 -2.61
N LEU A 94 5.23 -23.80 -3.30
CA LEU A 94 4.54 -22.55 -2.98
C LEU A 94 3.88 -22.59 -1.59
N ARG A 95 3.43 -23.78 -1.14
CA ARG A 95 2.91 -23.97 0.23
C ARG A 95 4.02 -23.95 1.26
N GLU A 96 5.10 -24.69 1.03
CA GLU A 96 6.27 -24.74 1.92
C GLU A 96 6.85 -23.34 2.16
N MET A 97 6.89 -22.52 1.09
CA MET A 97 7.36 -21.14 1.16
C MET A 97 6.27 -20.14 1.61
N GLU A 98 5.07 -20.62 1.93
CA GLU A 98 3.91 -19.77 2.31
C GLU A 98 3.55 -18.70 1.27
N PHE A 99 3.83 -18.91 0.00
CA PHE A 99 3.51 -17.98 -1.10
C PHE A 99 2.04 -18.10 -1.53
N ASN A 100 1.12 -17.84 -0.61
CA ASN A 100 -0.32 -18.06 -0.79
C ASN A 100 -0.91 -17.37 -2.02
N ARG A 101 -0.50 -16.13 -2.30
CA ARG A 101 -0.95 -15.38 -3.48
C ARG A 101 -0.48 -16.02 -4.79
N LEU A 102 0.77 -16.47 -4.84
CA LEU A 102 1.32 -17.15 -6.00
C LEU A 102 0.67 -18.53 -6.17
N LEU A 103 0.40 -19.25 -5.08
CA LEU A 103 -0.32 -20.52 -5.09
C LEU A 103 -1.72 -20.36 -5.68
N SER A 104 -2.50 -19.40 -5.22
CA SER A 104 -3.84 -19.12 -5.76
C SER A 104 -3.78 -18.77 -7.25
N SER A 105 -2.82 -17.94 -7.67
CA SER A 105 -2.62 -17.61 -9.08
C SER A 105 -2.19 -18.82 -9.92
N ALA A 106 -1.35 -19.69 -9.36
CA ALA A 106 -0.89 -20.91 -10.05
C ALA A 106 -2.03 -21.92 -10.21
N ILE A 107 -2.86 -22.10 -9.17
CA ILE A 107 -4.06 -22.96 -9.23
C ILE A 107 -5.05 -22.44 -10.27
N SER A 108 -5.30 -21.14 -10.31
CA SER A 108 -6.17 -20.49 -11.31
C SER A 108 -5.65 -20.67 -12.74
N LYS A 109 -4.31 -20.67 -12.93
CA LYS A 109 -3.68 -20.78 -14.26
C LYS A 109 -3.54 -22.19 -14.75
N TYR A 110 -3.21 -23.13 -13.89
CA TYR A 110 -2.84 -24.50 -14.27
C TYR A 110 -3.87 -25.55 -13.85
N GLY A 111 -4.92 -25.15 -13.12
CA GLY A 111 -5.96 -26.06 -12.62
C GLY A 111 -5.63 -26.70 -11.28
N GLY A 112 -6.63 -27.32 -10.68
CA GLY A 112 -6.49 -28.11 -9.45
C GLY A 112 -5.97 -29.53 -9.76
N THR A 113 -5.15 -30.07 -8.87
CA THR A 113 -4.75 -31.48 -8.92
C THR A 113 -5.79 -32.33 -8.18
N ASN A 114 -5.96 -33.61 -8.59
CA ASN A 114 -6.81 -34.60 -7.89
C ASN A 114 -6.25 -35.00 -6.50
N ASN A 115 -5.34 -34.23 -5.93
CA ASN A 115 -4.69 -34.52 -4.67
C ASN A 115 -5.64 -34.20 -3.49
N PRO A 116 -5.83 -35.08 -2.50
CA PRO A 116 -6.72 -34.86 -1.35
C PRO A 116 -6.41 -33.60 -0.55
N VAL A 117 -5.20 -33.07 -0.63
CA VAL A 117 -4.80 -31.81 0.03
C VAL A 117 -5.33 -30.58 -0.72
N THR A 118 -5.44 -30.64 -2.07
CA THR A 118 -6.14 -29.61 -2.87
C THR A 118 -7.65 -29.68 -2.67
N LYS A 119 -8.21 -30.89 -2.48
CA LYS A 119 -9.63 -31.06 -2.08
C LYS A 119 -9.95 -30.41 -0.73
N GLY A 120 -8.99 -30.29 0.19
CA GLY A 120 -9.16 -29.54 1.44
C GLY A 120 -9.24 -28.02 1.22
N ILE A 121 -8.44 -27.49 0.29
CA ILE A 121 -8.47 -26.06 -0.09
C ILE A 121 -9.62 -25.80 -1.06
N GLU A 122 -9.87 -26.66 -2.02
CA GLU A 122 -11.06 -26.62 -2.90
C GLU A 122 -12.34 -26.79 -2.07
N LYS A 123 -12.36 -27.64 -1.04
CA LYS A 123 -13.50 -27.76 -0.12
C LYS A 123 -13.69 -26.53 0.77
N ASN A 124 -12.63 -25.78 1.06
CA ASN A 124 -12.71 -24.46 1.65
C ASN A 124 -13.04 -23.36 0.62
N LEU A 125 -12.57 -23.50 -0.65
CA LEU A 125 -12.93 -22.62 -1.77
C LEU A 125 -14.32 -22.96 -2.34
N GLU A 126 -14.72 -24.23 -2.41
CA GLU A 126 -16.08 -24.65 -2.81
C GLU A 126 -17.13 -24.34 -1.75
N LYS A 127 -16.76 -24.27 -0.46
CA LYS A 127 -17.62 -23.71 0.58
C LYS A 127 -17.78 -22.18 0.49
N THR A 128 -16.97 -21.52 -0.32
CA THR A 128 -17.05 -20.09 -0.64
C THR A 128 -17.77 -19.81 -1.97
N SER A 129 -18.51 -20.79 -2.53
CA SER A 129 -19.46 -20.49 -3.58
C SER A 129 -20.54 -19.59 -3.05
N GLU A 130 -20.45 -18.29 -3.41
CA GLU A 130 -21.43 -17.25 -3.20
C GLU A 130 -21.99 -17.20 -1.77
N ILE A 131 -21.83 -16.06 -1.14
CA ILE A 131 -22.58 -15.68 0.07
C ILE A 131 -24.08 -15.66 -0.33
N LYS A 132 -24.69 -16.85 -0.43
CA LYS A 132 -25.97 -17.11 -1.13
C LYS A 132 -27.21 -16.68 -0.37
N LYS A 133 -27.09 -16.20 0.89
CA LYS A 133 -28.23 -15.62 1.63
C LYS A 133 -27.74 -14.37 2.31
N LYS A 134 -27.88 -13.24 1.64
CA LYS A 134 -27.67 -11.91 2.20
C LYS A 134 -29.04 -11.34 2.51
N ASN A 135 -29.32 -11.16 3.79
CA ASN A 135 -30.46 -10.38 4.26
C ASN A 135 -29.94 -9.02 4.74
N TYR A 136 -29.80 -8.08 3.81
CA TYR A 136 -29.31 -6.74 4.10
C TYR A 136 -30.48 -5.77 4.12
N GLN A 137 -30.80 -5.27 5.31
CA GLN A 137 -31.97 -4.43 5.55
C GLN A 137 -31.57 -2.96 5.64
N LEU A 138 -32.38 -2.10 5.03
CA LEU A 138 -32.34 -0.67 5.30
C LEU A 138 -33.29 -0.40 6.50
N ILE A 139 -32.77 0.21 7.53
CA ILE A 139 -33.59 0.59 8.71
C ILE A 139 -34.34 1.87 8.41
N ASN A 140 -35.64 1.86 8.62
CA ASN A 140 -36.55 2.96 8.30
C ASN A 140 -37.15 3.67 9.51
N ASN A 141 -37.03 3.08 10.71
CA ASN A 141 -37.57 3.66 11.94
C ASN A 141 -36.83 3.14 13.18
N GLU A 142 -37.03 3.83 14.30
CA GLU A 142 -36.37 3.55 15.57
C GLU A 142 -36.73 2.17 16.13
N LYS A 143 -37.98 1.69 15.92
CA LYS A 143 -38.41 0.39 16.40
C LYS A 143 -37.62 -0.76 15.76
N GLU A 144 -37.31 -0.66 14.49
CA GLU A 144 -36.48 -1.65 13.83
C GLU A 144 -35.07 -1.72 14.44
N ILE A 145 -34.50 -0.58 14.89
CA ILE A 145 -33.22 -0.56 15.61
C ILE A 145 -33.34 -1.29 16.94
N GLU A 146 -34.40 -1.01 17.72
CA GLU A 146 -34.62 -1.70 19.00
C GLU A 146 -34.75 -3.21 18.83
N ASP A 147 -35.46 -3.66 17.80
CA ASP A 147 -35.62 -5.08 17.50
C ASP A 147 -34.28 -5.74 17.10
N TRP A 148 -33.46 -5.05 16.32
CA TRP A 148 -32.09 -5.49 15.96
C TRP A 148 -31.20 -5.57 17.19
N MET A 149 -31.27 -4.57 18.07
CA MET A 149 -30.38 -4.51 19.23
C MET A 149 -30.78 -5.55 20.29
N LYS A 150 -32.08 -5.81 20.51
CA LYS A 150 -32.55 -6.91 21.37
C LYS A 150 -32.04 -8.27 20.89
N GLN A 151 -32.15 -8.53 19.59
CA GLN A 151 -31.55 -9.76 19.02
C GLN A 151 -30.06 -9.85 19.23
N SER A 152 -29.33 -8.73 19.10
CA SER A 152 -27.90 -8.66 19.31
C SER A 152 -27.51 -8.88 20.77
N GLU A 153 -28.33 -8.39 21.72
CA GLU A 153 -28.19 -8.63 23.16
C GLU A 153 -28.38 -10.11 23.50
N GLU A 154 -29.41 -10.76 22.96
CA GLU A 154 -29.64 -12.20 23.15
C GLU A 154 -28.46 -13.05 22.63
N ILE A 155 -27.80 -12.61 21.56
CA ILE A 155 -26.63 -13.28 20.99
C ILE A 155 -25.35 -12.98 21.79
N GLY A 156 -25.28 -11.82 22.45
CA GLY A 156 -24.13 -11.33 23.23
C GLY A 156 -22.98 -10.76 22.38
N GLU A 157 -23.17 -10.62 21.07
CA GLU A 157 -22.16 -10.06 20.17
C GLU A 157 -22.76 -9.56 18.86
N PHE A 158 -22.18 -8.51 18.28
CA PHE A 158 -22.52 -8.03 16.94
C PHE A 158 -21.34 -7.29 16.32
N ALA A 159 -21.25 -7.30 14.99
CA ALA A 159 -20.34 -6.41 14.27
C ALA A 159 -20.98 -5.05 14.05
N ILE A 160 -20.16 -4.01 14.11
CA ILE A 160 -20.54 -2.63 13.87
C ILE A 160 -19.49 -1.94 13.01
N ASP A 161 -19.93 -1.09 12.12
CA ASP A 161 -19.07 -0.24 11.30
C ASP A 161 -19.73 1.12 11.08
N THR A 162 -18.94 2.19 10.98
CA THR A 162 -19.43 3.56 10.83
C THR A 162 -19.02 4.15 9.50
N GLU A 163 -20.00 4.63 8.75
CA GLU A 163 -19.77 5.37 7.52
C GLU A 163 -19.68 6.86 7.80
N THR A 164 -18.66 7.50 7.30
CA THR A 164 -18.32 8.89 7.65
C THR A 164 -17.91 9.73 6.44
N THR A 165 -17.91 11.07 6.61
CA THR A 165 -17.55 12.01 5.54
C THR A 165 -16.04 12.10 5.28
N SER A 166 -15.18 11.58 6.18
CA SER A 166 -13.72 11.63 6.04
C SER A 166 -13.03 10.53 6.85
N LEU A 167 -11.76 10.30 6.57
CA LEU A 167 -10.90 9.36 7.29
C LEU A 167 -10.34 9.92 8.61
N ASP A 168 -10.62 11.17 8.96
CA ASP A 168 -10.26 11.75 10.24
C ASP A 168 -11.41 11.59 11.24
N PRO A 169 -11.31 10.66 12.21
CA PRO A 169 -12.40 10.34 13.12
C PRO A 169 -12.74 11.48 14.08
N HIS A 170 -11.84 12.47 14.25
CA HIS A 170 -12.05 13.60 15.13
C HIS A 170 -12.99 14.67 14.54
N THR A 171 -13.01 14.78 13.20
CA THR A 171 -13.77 15.83 12.50
C THR A 171 -14.82 15.24 11.56
N ALA A 172 -14.83 13.93 11.36
CA ALA A 172 -15.76 13.24 10.47
C ALA A 172 -17.22 13.35 10.97
N LYS A 173 -18.12 13.65 10.06
CA LYS A 173 -19.55 13.56 10.31
C LYS A 173 -19.99 12.12 10.07
N LEU A 174 -20.80 11.59 10.96
CA LEU A 174 -21.37 10.26 10.83
C LEU A 174 -22.47 10.28 9.76
N VAL A 175 -22.34 9.43 8.75
CA VAL A 175 -23.30 9.33 7.64
C VAL A 175 -24.26 8.18 7.84
N GLY A 176 -23.79 7.07 8.40
CA GLY A 176 -24.61 5.93 8.73
C GLY A 176 -23.87 4.93 9.62
N ILE A 177 -24.60 3.93 10.08
CA ILE A 177 -24.09 2.84 10.92
C ILE A 177 -24.58 1.53 10.33
N SER A 178 -23.70 0.55 10.18
CA SER A 178 -24.07 -0.82 9.83
C SER A 178 -23.86 -1.77 11.00
N ILE A 179 -24.74 -2.76 11.11
CA ILE A 179 -24.73 -3.75 12.18
C ILE A 179 -24.97 -5.15 11.57
N SER A 180 -24.21 -6.14 12.05
CA SER A 180 -24.43 -7.55 11.74
C SER A 180 -24.36 -8.39 13.00
N ASN A 181 -25.39 -9.17 13.29
CA ASN A 181 -25.47 -10.04 14.47
C ASN A 181 -25.46 -11.53 14.14
N ARG A 182 -25.53 -11.88 12.86
CA ARG A 182 -25.45 -13.26 12.35
C ARG A 182 -24.88 -13.25 10.95
N ILE A 183 -24.19 -14.31 10.59
CA ILE A 183 -23.66 -14.51 9.25
C ILE A 183 -24.79 -14.40 8.20
N GLY A 184 -24.61 -13.48 7.24
CA GLY A 184 -25.57 -13.20 6.17
C GLY A 184 -26.74 -12.33 6.57
N ASN A 185 -26.73 -11.76 7.80
CA ASN A 185 -27.79 -10.89 8.30
C ASN A 185 -27.16 -9.58 8.79
N ALA A 186 -27.42 -8.49 8.10
CA ALA A 186 -26.91 -7.17 8.43
C ALA A 186 -27.93 -6.08 8.11
N CYS A 187 -27.78 -4.93 8.73
CA CYS A 187 -28.60 -3.76 8.46
C CYS A 187 -27.76 -2.51 8.31
N TYR A 188 -28.34 -1.51 7.67
CA TYR A 188 -27.79 -0.17 7.54
C TYR A 188 -28.75 0.87 8.08
N ILE A 189 -28.29 1.78 8.92
CA ILE A 189 -29.01 2.87 9.57
C ILE A 189 -28.54 4.18 8.92
N PRO A 190 -29.30 4.78 8.00
CA PRO A 190 -28.93 6.04 7.35
C PRO A 190 -29.19 7.22 8.27
N LEU A 191 -28.21 8.13 8.41
CA LEU A 191 -28.27 9.27 9.33
C LEU A 191 -28.14 10.62 8.64
N ASN A 192 -27.11 10.81 7.84
CA ASN A 192 -26.77 12.12 7.25
C ASN A 192 -26.41 12.02 5.76
N HIS A 193 -27.18 11.26 4.99
CA HIS A 193 -27.10 11.32 3.53
C HIS A 193 -27.71 12.62 2.99
N VAL A 194 -27.14 13.13 1.90
CA VAL A 194 -27.65 14.31 1.19
C VAL A 194 -29.05 14.05 0.59
N SER A 195 -29.29 12.81 0.17
CA SER A 195 -30.56 12.38 -0.41
C SER A 195 -31.06 11.10 0.24
N GLY A 196 -32.39 10.93 0.31
CA GLY A 196 -33.04 9.76 0.91
C GLY A 196 -33.56 10.02 2.32
N ASN A 197 -34.19 8.99 2.90
CA ASN A 197 -34.75 9.07 4.25
C ASN A 197 -33.64 8.80 5.28
N ASN A 198 -33.29 9.82 6.05
CA ASN A 198 -32.38 9.70 7.18
C ASN A 198 -33.16 9.60 8.49
N LEU A 199 -32.62 8.84 9.43
CA LEU A 199 -33.14 8.82 10.81
C LEU A 199 -32.46 9.94 11.62
N ASP A 200 -33.11 10.35 12.71
CA ASP A 200 -32.54 11.35 13.63
C ASP A 200 -31.33 10.77 14.36
N GLU A 201 -30.11 11.32 14.07
CA GLU A 201 -28.86 10.83 14.66
C GLU A 201 -28.92 10.76 16.19
N LYS A 202 -29.52 11.76 16.85
CA LYS A 202 -29.58 11.81 18.32
C LYS A 202 -30.43 10.71 18.89
N LYS A 203 -31.58 10.44 18.28
CA LYS A 203 -32.49 9.34 18.71
C LYS A 203 -31.84 7.98 18.49
N VAL A 204 -31.25 7.76 17.31
CA VAL A 204 -30.52 6.53 16.99
C VAL A 204 -29.40 6.27 17.98
N LEU A 205 -28.54 7.27 18.22
CA LEU A 205 -27.44 7.16 19.17
C LEU A 205 -27.92 6.94 20.61
N SER A 206 -29.06 7.53 21.00
CA SER A 206 -29.64 7.29 22.32
C SER A 206 -30.11 5.83 22.51
N ILE A 207 -30.66 5.21 21.47
CA ILE A 207 -31.03 3.79 21.49
C ILE A 207 -29.78 2.90 21.55
N LEU A 208 -28.82 3.16 20.67
CA LEU A 208 -27.61 2.35 20.56
C LEU A 208 -26.71 2.46 21.79
N LYS A 209 -26.72 3.60 22.50
CA LYS A 209 -25.81 3.88 23.61
C LYS A 209 -25.80 2.77 24.65
N ASN A 210 -26.96 2.30 25.10
CA ASN A 210 -27.06 1.28 26.13
C ASN A 210 -26.36 -0.02 25.74
N TYR A 211 -26.46 -0.42 24.46
CA TYR A 211 -25.83 -1.64 23.92
C TYR A 211 -24.34 -1.45 23.62
N LEU A 212 -23.95 -0.27 23.19
CA LEU A 212 -22.55 0.04 22.87
C LEU A 212 -21.68 0.17 24.14
N GLU A 213 -22.29 0.67 25.22
CA GLU A 213 -21.60 0.83 26.51
C GLU A 213 -21.69 -0.43 27.39
N ASP A 214 -22.53 -1.40 27.07
CA ASP A 214 -22.67 -2.65 27.82
C ASP A 214 -21.44 -3.53 27.65
N GLU A 215 -20.78 -3.89 28.78
CA GLU A 215 -19.59 -4.73 28.78
C GLU A 215 -19.89 -6.21 28.51
N SER A 216 -21.13 -6.66 28.68
CA SER A 216 -21.55 -8.04 28.45
C SER A 216 -21.71 -8.37 26.98
N ILE A 217 -21.91 -7.36 26.13
CA ILE A 217 -22.11 -7.50 24.69
C ILE A 217 -20.82 -7.16 23.95
N LYS A 218 -20.31 -8.05 23.10
CA LYS A 218 -19.11 -7.81 22.30
C LYS A 218 -19.43 -7.00 21.05
N LYS A 219 -18.69 -5.93 20.85
CA LYS A 219 -18.72 -5.11 19.63
C LYS A 219 -17.51 -5.46 18.76
N VAL A 220 -17.77 -5.96 17.59
CA VAL A 220 -16.77 -6.41 16.62
C VAL A 220 -16.62 -5.38 15.52
N GLY A 221 -15.42 -4.92 15.25
CA GLY A 221 -15.14 -4.00 14.12
C GLY A 221 -13.93 -4.42 13.32
N GLN A 222 -13.72 -3.74 12.21
CA GLN A 222 -12.50 -3.81 11.41
C GLN A 222 -11.76 -2.48 11.57
N ASN A 223 -10.67 -2.43 12.33
CA ASN A 223 -10.03 -1.19 12.80
C ASN A 223 -10.98 -0.38 13.71
N ILE A 224 -11.61 -1.06 14.66
CA ILE A 224 -12.64 -0.54 15.57
C ILE A 224 -12.20 0.71 16.36
N LYS A 225 -10.90 0.98 16.43
CA LYS A 225 -10.38 2.22 17.01
C LYS A 225 -10.95 3.46 16.35
N PHE A 226 -11.16 3.43 15.02
CA PHE A 226 -11.78 4.52 14.28
C PHE A 226 -13.21 4.76 14.78
N ASP A 227 -14.01 3.71 14.86
CA ASP A 227 -15.40 3.76 15.31
C ASP A 227 -15.50 4.20 16.77
N PHE A 228 -14.59 3.70 17.63
CA PHE A 228 -14.49 4.14 19.02
C PHE A 228 -14.36 5.67 19.11
N ILE A 229 -13.45 6.28 18.34
CA ILE A 229 -13.23 7.75 18.36
C ILE A 229 -14.45 8.49 17.81
N VAL A 230 -15.09 7.97 16.75
CA VAL A 230 -16.31 8.53 16.16
C VAL A 230 -17.45 8.55 17.19
N PHE A 231 -17.65 7.45 17.93
CA PHE A 231 -18.66 7.35 19.00
C PHE A 231 -18.31 8.20 20.22
N TYR A 232 -17.03 8.23 20.61
CA TYR A 232 -16.55 9.04 21.72
C TYR A 232 -16.91 10.54 21.56
N HIS A 233 -16.71 11.09 20.37
CA HIS A 233 -17.09 12.48 20.08
C HIS A 233 -18.61 12.73 20.11
N ARG A 234 -19.40 11.68 20.19
CA ARG A 234 -20.87 11.72 20.35
C ARG A 234 -21.34 11.34 21.75
N GLY A 235 -20.39 11.25 22.70
CA GLY A 235 -20.69 10.97 24.12
C GLY A 235 -21.04 9.50 24.38
N ILE A 236 -20.56 8.58 23.56
CA ILE A 236 -20.71 7.13 23.72
C ILE A 236 -19.34 6.48 23.90
N THR A 237 -19.19 5.66 24.94
CA THR A 237 -18.00 4.85 25.16
C THR A 237 -18.22 3.44 24.66
N LEU A 238 -17.47 3.04 23.66
CA LEU A 238 -17.56 1.68 23.11
C LEU A 238 -16.80 0.71 24.03
N ASN A 239 -17.50 -0.22 24.66
CA ASN A 239 -16.91 -1.22 25.56
C ASN A 239 -16.92 -2.62 24.92
N SER A 240 -16.14 -3.56 25.47
CA SER A 240 -16.02 -4.95 24.99
C SER A 240 -15.74 -5.07 23.50
N MET A 241 -14.72 -4.35 23.03
CA MET A 241 -14.34 -4.30 21.63
C MET A 241 -13.55 -5.52 21.19
N GLU A 242 -13.80 -5.97 19.96
CA GLU A 242 -13.03 -6.96 19.22
C GLU A 242 -12.64 -6.39 17.87
N ASP A 243 -11.39 -6.60 17.42
CA ASP A 243 -10.89 -6.03 16.17
C ASP A 243 -10.36 -7.11 15.21
N THR A 244 -11.03 -7.29 14.09
CA THR A 244 -10.66 -8.30 13.09
C THR A 244 -9.34 -8.00 12.40
N MET A 245 -8.96 -6.73 12.25
CA MET A 245 -7.66 -6.32 11.72
C MET A 245 -6.52 -6.76 12.65
N LEU A 246 -6.67 -6.52 13.96
CA LEU A 246 -5.67 -6.92 14.96
C LEU A 246 -5.62 -8.43 15.19
N MET A 247 -6.78 -9.12 15.12
CA MET A 247 -6.80 -10.59 15.15
C MET A 247 -6.01 -11.17 13.96
N SER A 248 -6.24 -10.64 12.77
CA SER A 248 -5.49 -11.04 11.58
C SER A 248 -4.00 -10.71 11.70
N TYR A 249 -3.66 -9.54 12.25
CA TYR A 249 -2.26 -9.17 12.50
C TYR A 249 -1.58 -10.11 13.48
N THR A 250 -2.26 -10.50 14.55
CA THR A 250 -1.74 -11.46 15.53
C THR A 250 -1.49 -12.84 14.92
N LEU A 251 -2.36 -13.28 13.99
CA LEU A 251 -2.22 -14.57 13.30
C LEU A 251 -1.13 -14.56 12.24
N ASP A 252 -1.03 -13.52 11.45
CA ASP A 252 -0.30 -13.52 10.18
C ASP A 252 0.50 -12.23 9.94
N ALA A 253 1.14 -11.67 10.98
CA ALA A 253 1.95 -10.46 10.87
C ALA A 253 2.96 -10.55 9.71
N GLY A 254 2.90 -9.58 8.79
CA GLY A 254 3.82 -9.48 7.67
C GLY A 254 3.53 -10.39 6.47
N LYS A 255 2.57 -11.31 6.56
CA LYS A 255 2.21 -12.20 5.43
C LYS A 255 1.28 -11.51 4.41
N ASN A 256 0.31 -10.73 4.89
CA ASN A 256 -0.72 -10.10 4.08
C ASN A 256 -1.01 -8.68 4.53
N ARG A 257 -1.75 -7.94 3.70
CA ARG A 257 -2.42 -6.72 4.16
C ARG A 257 -3.61 -7.11 5.02
N HIS A 258 -3.82 -6.41 6.14
CA HIS A 258 -4.90 -6.69 7.09
C HIS A 258 -6.16 -5.84 6.83
N ASN A 259 -6.32 -5.31 5.62
CA ASN A 259 -7.54 -4.62 5.21
C ASN A 259 -8.64 -5.61 4.82
N MET A 260 -9.89 -5.24 5.00
CA MET A 260 -11.05 -6.10 4.85
C MET A 260 -11.13 -6.78 3.48
N ASP A 261 -10.91 -6.05 2.38
CA ASP A 261 -10.91 -6.63 1.02
C ASP A 261 -9.98 -7.83 0.89
N THR A 262 -8.73 -7.66 1.37
CA THR A 262 -7.72 -8.73 1.29
C THR A 262 -8.10 -9.90 2.20
N LEU A 263 -8.58 -9.62 3.41
CA LEU A 263 -8.98 -10.66 4.36
C LEU A 263 -10.20 -11.44 3.88
N SER A 264 -11.19 -10.75 3.30
CA SER A 264 -12.36 -11.36 2.69
C SER A 264 -11.97 -12.28 1.52
N GLU A 265 -11.08 -11.82 0.62
CA GLU A 265 -10.63 -12.63 -0.51
C GLU A 265 -9.85 -13.88 -0.05
N ILE A 266 -8.98 -13.75 0.97
CA ILE A 266 -8.15 -14.86 1.47
C ILE A 266 -8.98 -15.87 2.28
N HIS A 267 -9.79 -15.40 3.22
CA HIS A 267 -10.44 -16.27 4.22
C HIS A 267 -11.86 -16.67 3.86
N LEU A 268 -12.53 -15.88 3.01
CA LEU A 268 -13.92 -16.12 2.59
C LEU A 268 -14.04 -16.42 1.09
N GLY A 269 -12.98 -16.20 0.28
CA GLY A 269 -13.03 -16.30 -1.18
C GLY A 269 -13.97 -15.28 -1.82
N HIS A 270 -14.37 -14.26 -1.07
CA HIS A 270 -15.36 -13.27 -1.46
C HIS A 270 -14.69 -11.94 -1.82
N LYS A 271 -15.09 -11.36 -2.96
CA LYS A 271 -14.69 -10.01 -3.36
C LYS A 271 -15.77 -9.03 -2.89
N THR A 272 -15.38 -8.15 -1.99
CA THR A 272 -16.25 -7.09 -1.44
C THR A 272 -16.55 -6.03 -2.48
N ILE A 273 -17.62 -5.28 -2.28
CA ILE A 273 -17.91 -4.04 -2.98
C ILE A 273 -16.81 -3.04 -2.64
N LYS A 274 -16.14 -2.49 -3.64
CA LYS A 274 -15.02 -1.58 -3.37
C LYS A 274 -15.52 -0.15 -3.20
N PHE A 275 -15.04 0.52 -2.17
CA PHE A 275 -15.34 1.93 -1.90
C PHE A 275 -15.18 2.82 -3.12
N LYS A 276 -14.10 2.64 -3.91
CA LYS A 276 -13.85 3.41 -5.14
C LYS A 276 -14.90 3.21 -6.24
N ASP A 277 -15.55 2.04 -6.27
CA ASP A 277 -16.57 1.74 -7.27
C ASP A 277 -17.90 2.43 -6.89
N LEU A 278 -18.09 2.71 -5.58
CA LEU A 278 -19.23 3.43 -5.04
C LEU A 278 -19.08 4.96 -5.16
N VAL A 279 -17.95 5.52 -4.76
CA VAL A 279 -17.71 6.98 -4.71
C VAL A 279 -16.96 7.52 -5.92
N GLY A 280 -16.40 6.67 -6.79
CA GLY A 280 -15.55 7.09 -7.90
C GLY A 280 -14.13 7.44 -7.45
N THR A 281 -13.36 8.07 -8.34
CA THR A 281 -11.95 8.42 -8.11
C THR A 281 -11.60 9.81 -8.67
N GLY A 282 -10.55 10.43 -8.12
CA GLY A 282 -9.98 11.69 -8.61
C GLY A 282 -10.83 12.91 -8.25
N LYS A 283 -10.81 13.95 -9.11
CA LYS A 283 -11.47 15.24 -8.82
C LYS A 283 -13.02 15.19 -8.77
N LYS A 284 -13.61 14.10 -9.25
CA LYS A 284 -15.08 13.89 -9.26
C LYS A 284 -15.50 12.85 -8.21
N GLN A 285 -14.61 12.49 -7.29
CA GLN A 285 -14.95 11.57 -6.22
C GLN A 285 -16.02 12.19 -5.31
N LEU A 286 -17.10 11.43 -5.11
CA LEU A 286 -18.20 11.81 -4.21
C LEU A 286 -17.78 11.65 -2.74
N ASN A 287 -18.39 12.43 -1.87
CA ASN A 287 -18.40 12.14 -0.45
C ASN A 287 -19.38 10.97 -0.19
N PHE A 288 -19.12 10.14 0.81
CA PHE A 288 -20.03 9.02 1.12
C PHE A 288 -21.47 9.49 1.41
N SER A 289 -21.64 10.68 1.99
CA SER A 289 -22.96 11.28 2.19
C SER A 289 -23.74 11.58 0.90
N GLU A 290 -23.04 11.66 -0.24
CA GLU A 290 -23.66 11.90 -1.54
C GLU A 290 -24.05 10.60 -2.27
N VAL A 291 -23.63 9.44 -1.74
CA VAL A 291 -23.98 8.11 -2.27
C VAL A 291 -25.45 7.83 -2.05
N ASN A 292 -26.10 7.18 -3.01
CA ASN A 292 -27.48 6.75 -2.87
C ASN A 292 -27.63 5.78 -1.69
N VAL A 293 -28.65 5.98 -0.84
CA VAL A 293 -28.88 5.19 0.39
C VAL A 293 -28.99 3.69 0.09
N SER A 294 -29.58 3.29 -1.04
CA SER A 294 -29.68 1.87 -1.40
C SER A 294 -28.30 1.24 -1.73
N GLU A 295 -27.43 1.96 -2.42
CA GLU A 295 -26.08 1.51 -2.72
C GLU A 295 -25.20 1.54 -1.47
N ALA A 296 -25.33 2.60 -0.66
CA ALA A 296 -24.66 2.71 0.64
C ALA A 296 -25.04 1.56 1.58
N LYS A 297 -26.35 1.18 1.60
CA LYS A 297 -26.85 0.04 2.37
C LYS A 297 -26.16 -1.27 1.95
N ASP A 298 -26.08 -1.54 0.67
CA ASP A 298 -25.47 -2.79 0.21
C ASP A 298 -23.99 -2.88 0.53
N TYR A 299 -23.26 -1.77 0.41
CA TYR A 299 -21.86 -1.64 0.77
C TYR A 299 -21.66 -1.80 2.29
N ALA A 300 -22.28 -0.94 3.09
CA ALA A 300 -22.05 -0.89 4.53
C ALA A 300 -22.54 -2.16 5.27
N ALA A 301 -23.68 -2.72 4.85
CA ALA A 301 -24.18 -3.97 5.41
C ALA A 301 -23.28 -5.16 5.03
N GLU A 302 -22.66 -5.14 3.83
CA GLU A 302 -21.63 -6.13 3.47
C GLU A 302 -20.42 -6.02 4.37
N ASP A 303 -19.92 -4.81 4.65
CA ASP A 303 -18.77 -4.59 5.50
C ASP A 303 -18.98 -5.12 6.92
N ALA A 304 -20.16 -4.87 7.51
CA ALA A 304 -20.52 -5.44 8.82
C ALA A 304 -20.64 -6.98 8.80
N ASP A 305 -21.27 -7.57 7.78
CA ASP A 305 -21.39 -9.04 7.65
C ASP A 305 -20.03 -9.71 7.45
N ILE A 306 -19.18 -9.15 6.60
CA ILE A 306 -17.82 -9.65 6.37
C ILE A 306 -17.00 -9.55 7.65
N THR A 307 -17.05 -8.44 8.36
CA THR A 307 -16.39 -8.26 9.65
C THR A 307 -16.83 -9.33 10.65
N PHE A 308 -18.13 -9.59 10.77
CA PHE A 308 -18.63 -10.64 11.66
C PHE A 308 -18.16 -12.04 11.25
N ARG A 309 -18.12 -12.37 9.95
CA ARG A 309 -17.60 -13.64 9.44
C ARG A 309 -16.12 -13.82 9.75
N LEU A 310 -15.32 -12.79 9.49
CA LEU A 310 -13.88 -12.79 9.76
C LEU A 310 -13.61 -12.98 11.26
N TYR A 311 -14.36 -12.29 12.12
CA TYR A 311 -14.28 -12.48 13.57
C TYR A 311 -14.45 -13.95 13.98
N LYS A 312 -15.49 -14.61 13.48
CA LYS A 312 -15.76 -16.02 13.80
C LYS A 312 -14.62 -16.95 13.37
N ILE A 313 -14.00 -16.68 12.22
CA ILE A 313 -12.86 -17.44 11.72
C ILE A 313 -11.62 -17.17 12.57
N PHE A 314 -11.30 -15.90 12.79
CA PHE A 314 -10.06 -15.51 13.47
C PHE A 314 -10.06 -15.90 14.95
N LEU A 315 -11.19 -15.75 15.63
CA LEU A 315 -11.31 -16.21 17.02
C LEU A 315 -11.05 -17.72 17.16
N LYS A 316 -11.55 -18.52 16.22
CA LYS A 316 -11.28 -19.96 16.18
C LYS A 316 -9.80 -20.24 15.87
N SER A 317 -9.21 -19.51 14.93
CA SER A 317 -7.79 -19.66 14.56
C SER A 317 -6.84 -19.24 15.68
N LEU A 318 -7.09 -18.11 16.34
CA LEU A 318 -6.30 -17.67 17.51
C LEU A 318 -6.28 -18.70 18.64
N LYS A 319 -7.41 -19.37 18.89
CA LYS A 319 -7.49 -20.47 19.87
C LYS A 319 -6.67 -21.68 19.40
N ALA A 320 -6.81 -22.08 18.14
CA ALA A 320 -6.12 -23.24 17.58
C ALA A 320 -4.59 -23.05 17.56
N GLU A 321 -4.13 -21.85 17.17
CA GLU A 321 -2.71 -21.46 17.10
C GLU A 321 -2.13 -21.05 18.47
N LYS A 322 -2.94 -21.05 19.56
CA LYS A 322 -2.56 -20.64 20.93
C LYS A 322 -2.09 -19.17 21.01
N LEU A 323 -2.56 -18.32 20.10
CA LEU A 323 -2.22 -16.90 20.02
C LEU A 323 -3.24 -16.00 20.73
N LEU A 324 -4.33 -16.56 21.24
CA LEU A 324 -5.40 -15.78 21.89
C LEU A 324 -4.89 -14.90 23.03
N ASN A 325 -3.95 -15.40 23.84
CA ASN A 325 -3.38 -14.62 24.95
C ASN A 325 -2.61 -13.38 24.45
N ILE A 326 -1.92 -13.48 23.31
CA ILE A 326 -1.22 -12.33 22.71
C ILE A 326 -2.24 -11.28 22.30
N TYR A 327 -3.29 -11.69 21.62
CA TYR A 327 -4.37 -10.79 21.22
C TYR A 327 -5.04 -10.12 22.43
N GLU A 328 -5.48 -10.90 23.42
CA GLU A 328 -6.22 -10.40 24.58
C GLU A 328 -5.39 -9.51 25.53
N LEU A 329 -4.11 -9.83 25.72
CA LEU A 329 -3.25 -9.15 26.69
C LEU A 329 -2.44 -7.99 26.12
N PHE A 330 -2.17 -7.97 24.81
CA PHE A 330 -1.33 -6.96 24.19
C PHE A 330 -2.09 -6.16 23.14
N GLU A 331 -2.60 -6.79 22.08
CA GLU A 331 -3.16 -6.08 20.94
C GLU A 331 -4.50 -5.40 21.26
N LYS A 332 -5.42 -6.13 21.86
CA LYS A 332 -6.75 -5.64 22.18
C LYS A 332 -6.77 -4.44 23.16
N PRO A 333 -6.02 -4.44 24.28
CA PRO A 333 -5.97 -3.28 25.18
C PRO A 333 -5.42 -2.02 24.53
N LEU A 334 -4.54 -2.16 23.53
CA LEU A 334 -3.96 -1.04 22.82
C LEU A 334 -5.01 -0.26 22.01
N ILE A 335 -6.12 -0.85 21.61
CA ILE A 335 -7.21 -0.16 20.92
C ILE A 335 -7.63 1.09 21.71
N LYS A 336 -8.00 0.89 22.96
CA LYS A 336 -8.47 1.98 23.84
C LYS A 336 -7.34 2.95 24.19
N ILE A 337 -6.16 2.44 24.54
CA ILE A 337 -5.01 3.27 24.90
C ILE A 337 -4.62 4.21 23.76
N LEU A 338 -4.50 3.68 22.53
CA LEU A 338 -4.14 4.49 21.38
C LEU A 338 -5.25 5.48 21.00
N ALA A 339 -6.52 5.06 21.10
CA ALA A 339 -7.64 5.97 20.87
C ALA A 339 -7.65 7.14 21.87
N GLU A 340 -7.44 6.87 23.16
CA GLU A 340 -7.35 7.90 24.20
C GLU A 340 -6.16 8.85 23.99
N MET A 341 -5.02 8.31 23.54
CA MET A 341 -3.85 9.14 23.17
C MET A 341 -4.17 10.06 21.98
N GLU A 342 -4.84 9.55 20.95
CA GLU A 342 -5.24 10.33 19.78
C GLU A 342 -6.28 11.39 20.14
N ILE A 343 -7.28 11.05 20.96
CA ILE A 343 -8.30 12.00 21.46
C ILE A 343 -7.63 13.13 22.29
N LYS A 344 -6.69 12.79 23.15
CA LYS A 344 -5.98 13.76 23.98
C LYS A 344 -5.06 14.64 23.14
N GLY A 345 -4.47 14.10 22.08
CA GLY A 345 -3.56 14.79 21.17
C GLY A 345 -2.26 15.25 21.83
N ILE A 346 -1.53 16.10 21.12
CA ILE A 346 -0.24 16.67 21.55
C ILE A 346 -0.34 18.17 21.68
N LYS A 347 0.15 18.70 22.79
CA LYS A 347 0.23 20.16 23.00
C LYS A 347 1.35 20.75 22.16
N LEU A 348 1.00 21.68 21.27
CA LEU A 348 1.94 22.44 20.47
C LEU A 348 2.06 23.87 20.98
N ASP A 349 3.30 24.37 21.12
CA ASP A 349 3.57 25.78 21.38
C ASP A 349 3.55 26.56 20.05
N LYS A 350 2.37 27.05 19.70
CA LYS A 350 2.18 27.90 18.50
C LYS A 350 3.05 29.15 18.50
N SER A 351 3.32 29.75 19.69
CA SER A 351 4.15 30.95 19.80
C SER A 351 5.59 30.66 19.37
N SER A 352 6.17 29.61 19.91
CA SER A 352 7.52 29.17 19.54
C SER A 352 7.64 28.80 18.07
N LEU A 353 6.64 28.07 17.49
CA LEU A 353 6.61 27.77 16.07
C LEU A 353 6.52 29.04 15.21
N ASN A 354 5.66 29.97 15.56
CA ASN A 354 5.54 31.22 14.82
C ASN A 354 6.82 32.06 14.89
N LYS A 355 7.48 32.13 16.05
CA LYS A 355 8.79 32.79 16.20
C LYS A 355 9.85 32.12 15.32
N LEU A 356 9.86 30.79 15.28
CA LEU A 356 10.79 30.03 14.46
C LEU A 356 10.53 30.29 12.97
N SER A 357 9.26 30.23 12.54
CA SER A 357 8.85 30.55 11.17
C SER A 357 9.28 31.96 10.75
N SER A 358 9.01 32.95 11.57
CA SER A 358 9.44 34.34 11.31
C SER A 358 10.96 34.48 11.22
N LYS A 359 11.69 33.77 12.12
CA LYS A 359 13.16 33.76 12.08
C LYS A 359 13.69 33.14 10.78
N PHE A 360 13.08 32.06 10.31
CA PHE A 360 13.45 31.45 9.03
C PHE A 360 13.12 32.36 7.85
N SER A 361 11.92 32.93 7.79
CA SER A 361 11.52 33.85 6.73
C SER A 361 12.49 35.05 6.63
N ASN A 362 12.84 35.67 7.74
CA ASN A 362 13.81 36.76 7.78
C ASN A 362 15.22 36.31 7.32
N LYS A 363 15.63 35.09 7.67
CA LYS A 363 16.92 34.56 7.25
C LYS A 363 16.93 34.23 5.76
N ILE A 364 15.86 33.64 5.23
CA ILE A 364 15.68 33.36 3.81
C ILE A 364 15.75 34.67 3.02
N GLU A 365 14.99 35.69 3.40
CA GLU A 365 15.01 37.01 2.72
C GLU A 365 16.41 37.65 2.69
N LYS A 366 17.14 37.56 3.79
CA LYS A 366 18.52 38.07 3.84
C LYS A 366 19.45 37.32 2.91
N LEU A 367 19.29 35.98 2.85
CA LEU A 367 20.09 35.12 1.96
C LEU A 367 19.75 35.38 0.49
N GLU A 368 18.48 35.49 0.15
CA GLU A 368 18.01 35.84 -1.20
C GLU A 368 18.58 37.18 -1.67
N LYS A 369 18.48 38.23 -0.83
CA LYS A 369 19.08 39.55 -1.11
C LYS A 369 20.59 39.44 -1.33
N SER A 370 21.28 38.61 -0.56
CA SER A 370 22.72 38.38 -0.73
C SER A 370 23.05 37.65 -2.03
N ILE A 371 22.26 36.62 -2.38
CA ILE A 371 22.39 35.87 -3.63
C ILE A 371 22.15 36.80 -4.83
N PHE A 372 21.08 37.59 -4.81
CA PHE A 372 20.78 38.53 -5.90
C PHE A 372 21.83 39.63 -6.04
N LYS A 373 22.42 40.06 -4.93
CA LYS A 373 23.57 41.00 -4.97
C LYS A 373 24.80 40.39 -5.64
N ILE A 374 25.11 39.10 -5.36
CA ILE A 374 26.24 38.40 -5.96
C ILE A 374 25.97 38.10 -7.44
N SER A 375 24.79 37.61 -7.77
CA SER A 375 24.40 37.26 -9.14
C SER A 375 24.12 38.48 -10.02
N LYS A 376 23.95 39.66 -9.44
CA LYS A 376 23.49 40.89 -10.09
C LYS A 376 22.17 40.76 -10.87
N LYS A 377 21.40 39.72 -10.60
CA LYS A 377 20.14 39.38 -11.25
C LYS A 377 19.16 38.79 -10.23
N THR A 378 17.89 39.04 -10.42
CA THR A 378 16.81 38.35 -9.69
C THR A 378 16.35 37.15 -10.50
N PHE A 379 16.21 36.01 -9.83
CA PHE A 379 15.77 34.75 -10.45
C PHE A 379 15.13 33.83 -9.40
N ASN A 380 14.43 32.80 -9.84
CA ASN A 380 13.88 31.82 -8.91
C ASN A 380 14.97 30.88 -8.42
N ILE A 381 15.43 31.09 -7.17
CA ILE A 381 16.48 30.29 -6.53
C ILE A 381 16.05 28.81 -6.39
N GLY A 382 14.75 28.51 -6.26
CA GLY A 382 14.20 27.16 -6.23
C GLY A 382 14.20 26.45 -7.61
N SER A 383 14.48 27.17 -8.69
CA SER A 383 14.60 26.59 -10.03
C SER A 383 16.04 26.14 -10.29
N THR A 384 16.28 24.84 -10.26
CA THR A 384 17.61 24.24 -10.54
C THR A 384 18.17 24.69 -11.89
N LYS A 385 17.29 24.89 -12.89
CA LYS A 385 17.69 25.39 -14.22
C LYS A 385 18.23 26.81 -14.16
N GLN A 386 17.46 27.76 -13.56
CA GLN A 386 17.88 29.15 -13.46
C GLN A 386 19.13 29.30 -12.57
N LEU A 387 19.16 28.56 -11.46
CA LEU A 387 20.32 28.55 -10.57
C LEU A 387 21.58 28.02 -11.31
N GLY A 388 21.44 26.97 -12.10
CA GLY A 388 22.53 26.43 -12.91
C GLY A 388 23.03 27.44 -13.97
N GLU A 389 22.13 28.16 -14.64
CA GLU A 389 22.48 29.21 -15.59
C GLU A 389 23.29 30.33 -14.90
N ILE A 390 22.85 30.79 -13.75
CA ILE A 390 23.57 31.83 -12.97
C ILE A 390 24.94 31.32 -12.52
N MET A 391 25.01 30.12 -11.93
CA MET A 391 26.26 29.60 -11.38
C MET A 391 27.29 29.31 -12.45
N TYR A 392 26.89 28.67 -13.53
CA TYR A 392 27.86 28.15 -14.54
C TYR A 392 28.08 29.10 -15.72
N ASN A 393 27.03 29.82 -16.16
CA ASN A 393 27.14 30.71 -17.31
C ASN A 393 27.51 32.13 -16.91
N ASP A 394 26.89 32.70 -15.87
CA ASP A 394 27.13 34.08 -15.45
C ASP A 394 28.33 34.21 -14.50
N LEU A 395 28.35 33.42 -13.43
CA LEU A 395 29.41 33.44 -12.42
C LEU A 395 30.62 32.56 -12.79
N LYS A 396 30.54 31.77 -13.86
CA LYS A 396 31.59 30.89 -14.37
C LYS A 396 32.20 29.96 -13.31
N ILE A 397 31.43 29.52 -12.35
CA ILE A 397 31.85 28.55 -11.34
C ILE A 397 32.11 27.23 -12.02
N ALA A 398 33.26 26.61 -11.76
CA ALA A 398 33.64 25.34 -12.37
C ALA A 398 32.71 24.19 -11.90
N ALA A 399 32.03 23.55 -12.82
CA ALA A 399 31.24 22.36 -12.51
C ALA A 399 32.14 21.14 -12.34
N LEU A 400 32.15 20.55 -11.16
CA LEU A 400 32.91 19.32 -10.88
C LEU A 400 32.30 18.09 -11.57
N LYS A 401 30.99 18.06 -11.78
CA LYS A 401 30.27 16.96 -12.45
C LYS A 401 28.97 17.47 -13.05
N LYS A 402 28.66 17.12 -14.31
CA LYS A 402 27.36 17.41 -14.92
C LYS A 402 26.48 16.17 -14.86
N THR A 403 25.24 16.32 -14.42
CA THR A 403 24.24 15.24 -14.53
C THR A 403 23.80 15.07 -15.98
N LYS A 404 23.22 13.89 -16.33
CA LYS A 404 22.69 13.62 -17.69
C LYS A 404 21.60 14.62 -18.15
N LYS A 405 21.01 15.38 -17.23
CA LYS A 405 19.99 16.41 -17.51
C LYS A 405 20.52 17.85 -17.45
N GLY A 406 21.84 18.04 -17.34
CA GLY A 406 22.48 19.36 -17.46
C GLY A 406 22.46 20.23 -16.19
N SER A 407 22.10 19.67 -15.04
CA SER A 407 22.16 20.33 -13.72
C SER A 407 23.14 19.65 -12.78
#